data_5cc709d7cfb44a4aee53d6439db48576
#
_entry.id   5cc709d7cfb44a4aee53d6439db48576
#
_cell.length_a   1.000
_cell.length_b   1.000
_cell.length_c   1.000
_cell.angle_alpha   90.00
_cell.angle_beta   90.00
_cell.angle_gamma   90.00
#
_symmetry.space_group_name_H-M   'P 1'
#
loop_
_entity.id
_entity.type
_entity.pdbx_description
1 polymer ?
#
loop_
_entity_poly.entity_id
_entity_poly.type
_entity_poly.pdbx_seq_one_letter_code
_entity_poly.pdbx_strand_id
1 'polypeptide(L)'
;MEFSPDKICKLAPNKVDYLIPGGEMINEFLGDGPEAPVCSQMWVASLVTSALRPGTTVGLSRFAGSDRFLRDCLTEDPAAWLGTAHAKRWGSDLGFLLKLLHSRDRLLIQTHPDGEKAMKYFGLPHGKDEAWYVLSARPGAYIWLGFRPGVTPQGFRALIEAQDSAGMLECLHKIEIQPGQVYFIPAGTVHALGSDCLVAEIQEPVDLTLRAEYIRPDGSQLPKESMYGAAGIDGMMDCFTFDCLSREALLRRHLSAPLPEASEPWRKKLISARQTGRFWMDELTLGPEHRLAEVSNPSFQVLLVLEGAGELRWVGGTLPVRQGEEFFVPHGVPSFRCATETGLKLLTCGVPEGEA
;
A
#
# COMPACT_ATOMS: atom_id res chain seq x y z
N MET A 1 -22.84 -10.47 -14.89
CA MET A 1 -22.47 -9.08 -15.26
C MET A 1 -21.25 -9.18 -16.15
N GLU A 2 -21.23 -8.54 -17.31
CA GLU A 2 -20.08 -8.57 -18.22
C GLU A 2 -19.10 -7.48 -17.79
N PHE A 3 -17.88 -7.87 -17.43
CA PHE A 3 -16.80 -6.94 -17.10
C PHE A 3 -16.12 -6.52 -18.40
N SER A 4 -16.01 -5.23 -18.64
CA SER A 4 -15.45 -4.72 -19.88
C SER A 4 -14.63 -3.44 -19.62
N PRO A 5 -13.65 -3.11 -20.50
CA PRO A 5 -12.76 -1.98 -20.29
C PRO A 5 -13.40 -0.61 -20.44
N ASP A 6 -14.68 -0.52 -20.80
CA ASP A 6 -15.48 0.72 -20.90
C ASP A 6 -16.37 0.96 -19.67
N LYS A 7 -16.22 0.16 -18.61
CA LYS A 7 -17.03 0.24 -17.37
C LYS A 7 -16.16 0.30 -16.12
N ILE A 8 -16.57 1.11 -15.15
CA ILE A 8 -16.01 1.06 -13.81
C ILE A 8 -16.43 -0.27 -13.17
N CYS A 9 -15.46 -1.01 -12.66
CA CYS A 9 -15.67 -2.35 -12.12
C CYS A 9 -15.54 -2.34 -10.60
N LYS A 10 -16.57 -2.79 -9.90
CA LYS A 10 -16.49 -3.06 -8.46
C LYS A 10 -15.75 -4.36 -8.22
N LEU A 11 -14.86 -4.36 -7.24
CA LEU A 11 -14.11 -5.53 -6.81
C LEU A 11 -14.67 -6.10 -5.51
N ALA A 12 -14.37 -7.35 -5.23
CA ALA A 12 -14.71 -8.00 -3.97
C ALA A 12 -13.61 -7.74 -2.94
N PRO A 13 -13.93 -7.52 -1.65
CA PRO A 13 -12.93 -7.39 -0.60
C PRO A 13 -11.98 -8.59 -0.60
N ASN A 14 -10.69 -8.33 -0.66
CA ASN A 14 -9.64 -9.34 -0.75
C ASN A 14 -8.82 -9.39 0.53
N LYS A 15 -9.40 -9.95 1.60
CA LYS A 15 -8.74 -10.15 2.89
C LYS A 15 -7.66 -11.21 2.78
N VAL A 16 -6.47 -10.88 3.23
CA VAL A 16 -5.29 -11.75 3.20
C VAL A 16 -4.80 -12.01 4.61
N ASP A 17 -4.81 -13.28 5.00
CA ASP A 17 -4.21 -13.70 6.25
C ASP A 17 -2.68 -13.65 6.13
N TYR A 18 -2.05 -12.94 7.05
CA TYR A 18 -0.61 -12.70 7.03
C TYR A 18 0.05 -13.10 8.35
N LEU A 19 1.38 -12.93 8.45
CA LEU A 19 2.22 -13.47 9.54
C LEU A 19 1.88 -12.93 10.94
N ILE A 20 1.16 -11.82 11.05
CA ILE A 20 0.97 -11.12 12.32
C ILE A 20 -0.53 -10.99 12.61
N PRO A 21 -0.97 -11.25 13.85
CA PRO A 21 -2.38 -11.11 14.23
C PRO A 21 -2.85 -9.65 14.07
N GLY A 22 -4.09 -9.48 13.62
CA GLY A 22 -4.69 -8.17 13.44
C GLY A 22 -5.82 -8.20 12.42
N GLY A 23 -6.39 -7.03 12.12
CA GLY A 23 -7.45 -6.88 11.13
C GLY A 23 -8.77 -6.39 11.72
N GLU A 24 -8.88 -6.25 13.02
CA GLU A 24 -10.09 -5.76 13.66
C GLU A 24 -10.48 -4.38 13.12
N MET A 25 -9.51 -3.46 12.99
CA MET A 25 -9.77 -2.13 12.43
C MET A 25 -10.10 -2.18 10.93
N ILE A 26 -9.66 -3.23 10.20
CA ILE A 26 -10.11 -3.46 8.82
C ILE A 26 -11.59 -3.86 8.81
N ASN A 27 -12.01 -4.76 9.70
CA ASN A 27 -13.43 -5.14 9.83
C ASN A 27 -14.30 -3.95 10.25
N GLU A 28 -13.85 -3.14 11.21
CA GLU A 28 -14.51 -1.88 11.60
C GLU A 28 -14.65 -0.93 10.40
N PHE A 29 -13.59 -0.76 9.62
CA PHE A 29 -13.59 0.08 8.41
C PHE A 29 -14.58 -0.43 7.35
N LEU A 30 -14.65 -1.74 7.14
CA LEU A 30 -15.57 -2.37 6.18
C LEU A 30 -17.02 -2.40 6.66
N GLY A 31 -17.26 -2.17 7.96
CA GLY A 31 -18.59 -2.35 8.58
C GLY A 31 -18.98 -3.83 8.69
N ASP A 32 -18.00 -4.72 8.78
CA ASP A 32 -18.22 -6.15 8.89
C ASP A 32 -18.73 -6.53 10.29
N GLY A 33 -19.57 -7.56 10.34
CA GLY A 33 -20.09 -8.09 11.61
C GLY A 33 -19.02 -8.82 12.43
N PRO A 34 -19.30 -9.12 13.72
CA PRO A 34 -18.33 -9.73 14.64
C PRO A 34 -17.87 -11.13 14.24
N GLU A 35 -18.64 -11.82 13.41
CA GLU A 35 -18.31 -13.17 12.91
C GLU A 35 -17.45 -13.15 11.63
N ALA A 36 -17.14 -11.95 11.10
CA ALA A 36 -16.33 -11.84 9.89
C ALA A 36 -14.87 -12.29 10.16
N PRO A 37 -14.25 -13.00 9.22
CA PRO A 37 -12.85 -13.36 9.34
C PRO A 37 -11.95 -12.14 9.58
N VAL A 38 -11.08 -12.24 10.58
CA VAL A 38 -10.12 -11.18 10.92
C VAL A 38 -8.81 -11.49 10.22
N CYS A 39 -8.41 -10.61 9.30
CA CYS A 39 -7.17 -10.71 8.55
C CYS A 39 -6.40 -9.39 8.66
N SER A 40 -5.11 -9.45 8.95
CA SER A 40 -4.28 -8.26 9.18
C SER A 40 -4.06 -7.40 7.93
N GLN A 41 -4.41 -7.92 6.75
CA GLN A 41 -4.28 -7.20 5.48
C GLN A 41 -5.53 -7.36 4.61
N MET A 42 -5.82 -6.34 3.80
CA MET A 42 -6.74 -6.38 2.66
C MET A 42 -6.01 -5.79 1.45
N TRP A 43 -5.90 -6.55 0.36
CA TRP A 43 -5.19 -6.14 -0.84
C TRP A 43 -6.17 -5.62 -1.89
N VAL A 44 -6.08 -4.35 -2.21
CA VAL A 44 -7.02 -3.62 -3.06
C VAL A 44 -6.59 -3.71 -4.53
N ALA A 45 -7.46 -4.18 -5.40
CA ALA A 45 -7.23 -4.35 -6.84
C ALA A 45 -5.92 -5.11 -7.18
N SER A 46 -5.54 -6.06 -6.34
CA SER A 46 -4.24 -6.72 -6.40
C SER A 46 -4.13 -7.73 -7.53
N LEU A 47 -3.00 -7.69 -8.23
CA LEU A 47 -2.54 -8.71 -9.18
C LEU A 47 -1.42 -9.58 -8.59
N VAL A 48 -0.97 -9.26 -7.38
CA VAL A 48 0.15 -9.92 -6.69
C VAL A 48 -0.36 -11.11 -5.89
N THR A 49 0.32 -12.25 -5.99
CA THR A 49 0.07 -13.41 -5.13
C THR A 49 0.90 -13.31 -3.86
N SER A 50 0.34 -13.73 -2.73
CA SER A 50 1.06 -13.73 -1.46
C SER A 50 2.26 -14.66 -1.49
N ALA A 51 3.43 -14.14 -1.14
CA ALA A 51 4.66 -14.93 -0.99
C ALA A 51 4.56 -16.00 0.11
N LEU A 52 3.63 -15.85 1.06
CA LEU A 52 3.36 -16.85 2.11
C LEU A 52 2.53 -18.05 1.62
N ARG A 53 1.92 -17.95 0.46
CA ARG A 53 1.06 -18.99 -0.13
C ARG A 53 1.47 -19.23 -1.59
N PRO A 54 2.73 -19.65 -1.86
CA PRO A 54 3.22 -19.83 -3.21
C PRO A 54 2.38 -20.86 -3.97
N GLY A 55 2.15 -20.62 -5.27
CA GLY A 55 1.35 -21.50 -6.11
C GLY A 55 -0.17 -21.42 -5.90
N THR A 56 -0.64 -20.47 -5.08
CA THR A 56 -2.09 -20.23 -4.88
C THR A 56 -2.54 -18.92 -5.54
N THR A 57 -3.84 -18.63 -5.46
CA THR A 57 -4.44 -17.36 -5.91
C THR A 57 -4.65 -16.37 -4.76
N VAL A 58 -4.15 -16.67 -3.56
CA VAL A 58 -4.26 -15.76 -2.40
C VAL A 58 -3.54 -14.46 -2.70
N GLY A 59 -4.25 -13.34 -2.50
CA GLY A 59 -3.79 -11.99 -2.83
C GLY A 59 -4.35 -11.45 -4.15
N LEU A 60 -4.86 -12.29 -5.06
CA LEU A 60 -5.47 -11.81 -6.31
C LEU A 60 -6.88 -11.28 -6.09
N SER A 61 -7.16 -10.06 -6.54
CA SER A 61 -8.48 -9.46 -6.48
C SER A 61 -9.43 -10.04 -7.55
N ARG A 62 -10.70 -10.19 -7.17
CA ARG A 62 -11.80 -10.66 -8.03
C ARG A 62 -12.81 -9.56 -8.26
N PHE A 63 -13.53 -9.65 -9.36
CA PHE A 63 -14.71 -8.81 -9.56
C PHE A 63 -15.83 -9.18 -8.57
N ALA A 64 -16.54 -8.19 -8.07
CA ALA A 64 -17.65 -8.41 -7.15
C ALA A 64 -18.75 -9.27 -7.79
N GLY A 65 -19.19 -10.31 -7.07
CA GLY A 65 -20.20 -11.25 -7.57
C GLY A 65 -19.72 -12.20 -8.68
N SER A 66 -18.41 -12.41 -8.81
CA SER A 66 -17.81 -13.29 -9.83
C SER A 66 -16.57 -14.00 -9.27
N ASP A 67 -16.26 -15.16 -9.86
CA ASP A 67 -15.00 -15.86 -9.61
C ASP A 67 -13.86 -15.41 -10.54
N ARG A 68 -14.13 -14.49 -11.46
CA ARG A 68 -13.13 -13.99 -12.41
C ARG A 68 -12.16 -13.06 -11.72
N PHE A 69 -10.86 -13.25 -11.92
CA PHE A 69 -9.82 -12.39 -11.39
C PHE A 69 -9.61 -11.15 -12.28
N LEU A 70 -9.32 -10.03 -11.65
CA LEU A 70 -8.90 -8.81 -12.35
C LEU A 70 -7.67 -9.09 -13.23
N ARG A 71 -6.69 -9.83 -12.72
CA ARG A 71 -5.47 -10.22 -13.44
C ARG A 71 -5.76 -10.88 -14.78
N ASP A 72 -6.76 -11.76 -14.86
CA ASP A 72 -7.06 -12.49 -16.10
C ASP A 72 -7.51 -11.53 -17.20
N CYS A 73 -8.40 -10.57 -16.87
CA CYS A 73 -8.84 -9.54 -17.82
C CYS A 73 -7.70 -8.66 -18.31
N LEU A 74 -6.82 -8.24 -17.39
CA LEU A 74 -5.68 -7.38 -17.74
C LEU A 74 -4.64 -8.13 -18.58
N THR A 75 -4.52 -9.44 -18.39
CA THR A 75 -3.62 -10.29 -19.19
C THR A 75 -4.17 -10.57 -20.59
N GLU A 76 -5.49 -10.71 -20.72
CA GLU A 76 -6.16 -10.94 -22.00
C GLU A 76 -6.02 -9.75 -22.96
N ASP A 77 -6.20 -8.51 -22.47
CA ASP A 77 -6.07 -7.28 -23.26
C ASP A 77 -5.53 -6.09 -22.40
N PRO A 78 -4.22 -6.05 -22.15
CA PRO A 78 -3.64 -5.00 -21.34
C PRO A 78 -3.88 -3.59 -21.91
N ALA A 79 -3.89 -3.45 -23.24
CA ALA A 79 -4.03 -2.15 -23.88
C ALA A 79 -5.43 -1.56 -23.70
N ALA A 80 -6.49 -2.37 -23.77
CA ALA A 80 -7.85 -1.93 -23.55
C ALA A 80 -8.11 -1.53 -22.07
N TRP A 81 -7.54 -2.28 -21.13
CA TRP A 81 -7.77 -2.07 -19.71
C TRP A 81 -6.87 -1.01 -19.09
N LEU A 82 -5.59 -0.94 -19.49
CA LEU A 82 -4.56 -0.11 -18.86
C LEU A 82 -4.09 1.07 -19.75
N GLY A 83 -4.44 1.02 -21.04
CA GLY A 83 -3.94 1.96 -22.05
C GLY A 83 -2.67 1.45 -22.74
N THR A 84 -2.52 1.83 -24.02
CA THR A 84 -1.42 1.34 -24.86
C THR A 84 -0.03 1.74 -24.34
N ALA A 85 0.12 2.95 -23.83
CA ALA A 85 1.39 3.43 -23.28
C ALA A 85 1.79 2.65 -22.03
N HIS A 86 0.86 2.41 -21.12
CA HIS A 86 1.08 1.61 -19.92
C HIS A 86 1.41 0.14 -20.29
N ALA A 87 0.59 -0.47 -21.16
CA ALA A 87 0.78 -1.85 -21.59
C ALA A 87 2.14 -2.08 -22.27
N LYS A 88 2.64 -1.10 -23.03
CA LYS A 88 3.97 -1.16 -23.65
C LYS A 88 5.10 -1.16 -22.60
N ARG A 89 4.92 -0.42 -21.49
CA ARG A 89 5.93 -0.25 -20.44
C ARG A 89 5.91 -1.39 -19.41
N TRP A 90 4.71 -1.79 -18.98
CA TRP A 90 4.48 -2.65 -17.82
C TRP A 90 3.76 -3.97 -18.15
N GLY A 91 3.35 -4.17 -19.42
CA GLY A 91 2.50 -5.31 -19.79
C GLY A 91 1.14 -5.22 -19.11
N SER A 92 0.78 -6.29 -18.41
CA SER A 92 -0.47 -6.37 -17.63
C SER A 92 -0.29 -6.02 -16.15
N ASP A 93 0.92 -5.60 -15.71
CA ASP A 93 1.17 -5.20 -14.32
C ASP A 93 0.59 -3.80 -14.05
N LEU A 94 0.03 -3.58 -12.85
CA LEU A 94 -0.45 -2.26 -12.44
C LEU A 94 0.71 -1.30 -12.09
N GLY A 95 1.90 -1.82 -11.78
CA GLY A 95 3.05 -1.04 -11.33
C GLY A 95 3.02 -0.69 -9.84
N PHE A 96 1.97 -1.09 -9.11
CA PHE A 96 1.86 -0.92 -7.66
C PHE A 96 0.95 -1.97 -7.03
N LEU A 97 1.01 -2.08 -5.70
CA LEU A 97 0.09 -2.82 -4.86
C LEU A 97 -0.42 -1.91 -3.76
N LEU A 98 -1.75 -1.79 -3.63
CA LEU A 98 -2.41 -1.07 -2.54
C LEU A 98 -2.95 -2.05 -1.51
N LYS A 99 -2.72 -1.78 -0.23
CA LYS A 99 -3.18 -2.62 0.89
C LYS A 99 -3.79 -1.76 2.00
N LEU A 100 -4.72 -2.33 2.74
CA LEU A 100 -5.02 -1.91 4.10
C LEU A 100 -4.26 -2.82 5.06
N LEU A 101 -3.60 -2.22 6.05
CA LEU A 101 -2.85 -2.93 7.08
C LEU A 101 -3.35 -2.53 8.47
N HIS A 102 -3.64 -3.52 9.29
CA HIS A 102 -3.83 -3.37 10.72
C HIS A 102 -3.13 -4.51 11.45
N SER A 103 -2.27 -4.17 12.42
CA SER A 103 -1.62 -5.15 13.27
C SER A 103 -2.04 -4.91 14.73
N ARG A 104 -2.37 -6.01 15.44
CA ARG A 104 -2.66 -5.98 16.88
C ARG A 104 -1.38 -5.74 17.66
N ASP A 105 -0.28 -6.34 17.21
CA ASP A 105 1.07 -6.11 17.71
C ASP A 105 1.88 -5.30 16.69
N ARG A 106 3.09 -4.87 17.02
CA ARG A 106 3.97 -4.28 16.02
C ARG A 106 4.37 -5.31 14.96
N LEU A 107 4.56 -4.86 13.74
CA LEU A 107 5.23 -5.65 12.72
C LEU A 107 6.70 -5.91 13.11
N LEU A 108 7.28 -6.98 12.58
CA LEU A 108 8.71 -7.23 12.72
C LEU A 108 9.51 -6.10 12.07
N ILE A 109 10.65 -5.76 12.68
CA ILE A 109 11.59 -4.80 12.10
C ILE A 109 12.03 -5.30 10.74
N GLN A 110 11.87 -4.48 9.71
CA GLN A 110 12.05 -4.89 8.33
C GLN A 110 12.67 -3.78 7.47
N THR A 111 13.11 -4.18 6.29
CA THR A 111 13.47 -3.32 5.18
C THR A 111 13.09 -3.99 3.87
N HIS A 112 13.18 -3.25 2.78
CA HIS A 112 12.92 -3.74 1.44
C HIS A 112 14.09 -3.40 0.52
N PRO A 113 14.47 -4.28 -0.42
CA PRO A 113 15.50 -3.96 -1.40
C PRO A 113 15.00 -2.93 -2.41
N ASP A 114 15.90 -2.10 -2.93
CA ASP A 114 15.68 -1.35 -4.16
C ASP A 114 15.66 -2.28 -5.39
N GLY A 115 15.35 -1.75 -6.58
CA GLY A 115 15.22 -2.57 -7.79
C GLY A 115 16.54 -3.27 -8.19
N GLU A 116 17.71 -2.66 -7.95
CA GLU A 116 19.00 -3.28 -8.23
C GLU A 116 19.25 -4.49 -7.32
N LYS A 117 19.01 -4.33 -6.03
CA LYS A 117 19.19 -5.40 -5.04
C LYS A 117 18.11 -6.47 -5.14
N ALA A 118 16.87 -6.10 -5.49
CA ALA A 118 15.80 -7.06 -5.78
C ALA A 118 16.19 -7.97 -6.95
N MET A 119 16.74 -7.40 -8.02
CA MET A 119 17.25 -8.18 -9.16
C MET A 119 18.46 -9.03 -8.76
N LYS A 120 19.43 -8.44 -8.05
CA LYS A 120 20.68 -9.11 -7.65
C LYS A 120 20.46 -10.32 -6.77
N TYR A 121 19.58 -10.21 -5.76
CA TYR A 121 19.42 -11.25 -4.74
C TYR A 121 18.24 -12.18 -4.96
N PHE A 122 17.22 -11.72 -5.69
CA PHE A 122 15.95 -12.43 -5.80
C PHE A 122 15.50 -12.65 -7.25
N GLY A 123 16.16 -12.03 -8.25
CA GLY A 123 15.74 -12.10 -9.65
C GLY A 123 14.42 -11.39 -9.92
N LEU A 124 14.03 -10.45 -9.07
CA LEU A 124 12.77 -9.71 -9.18
C LEU A 124 13.00 -8.36 -9.87
N PRO A 125 12.08 -7.94 -10.78
CA PRO A 125 12.23 -6.71 -11.55
C PRO A 125 11.92 -5.43 -10.76
N HIS A 126 11.28 -5.56 -9.60
CA HIS A 126 10.83 -4.44 -8.77
C HIS A 126 11.52 -4.45 -7.41
N GLY A 127 11.92 -3.27 -6.94
CA GLY A 127 12.21 -3.01 -5.55
C GLY A 127 10.91 -2.86 -4.73
N LYS A 128 11.00 -2.24 -3.56
CA LYS A 128 9.81 -1.93 -2.78
C LYS A 128 9.94 -0.58 -2.08
N ASP A 129 9.79 0.50 -2.88
CA ASP A 129 9.36 1.79 -2.33
C ASP A 129 7.94 1.63 -1.82
N GLU A 130 7.61 2.24 -0.69
CA GLU A 130 6.25 2.23 -0.15
C GLU A 130 5.87 3.57 0.49
N ALA A 131 4.58 3.78 0.67
CA ALA A 131 4.04 4.90 1.41
C ALA A 131 2.83 4.47 2.23
N TRP A 132 2.73 5.02 3.45
CA TRP A 132 1.64 4.77 4.38
C TRP A 132 0.79 6.02 4.56
N TYR A 133 -0.49 5.93 4.29
CA TYR A 133 -1.49 6.92 4.67
C TYR A 133 -2.23 6.42 5.91
N VAL A 134 -2.11 7.13 7.02
CA VAL A 134 -2.75 6.77 8.29
C VAL A 134 -4.25 7.09 8.21
N LEU A 135 -5.09 6.06 8.07
CA LEU A 135 -6.54 6.20 8.00
C LEU A 135 -7.16 6.36 9.38
N SER A 136 -6.66 5.57 10.34
CA SER A 136 -7.12 5.62 11.73
C SER A 136 -5.98 5.26 12.66
N ALA A 137 -5.94 5.87 13.84
CA ALA A 137 -4.96 5.59 14.89
C ALA A 137 -5.61 5.78 16.25
N ARG A 138 -5.44 4.79 17.15
CA ARG A 138 -5.82 4.92 18.55
C ARG A 138 -4.81 5.76 19.31
N PRO A 139 -5.15 6.36 20.44
CA PRO A 139 -4.19 7.12 21.25
C PRO A 139 -2.94 6.31 21.59
N GLY A 140 -1.76 6.87 21.28
CA GLY A 140 -0.48 6.21 21.49
C GLY A 140 -0.02 5.29 20.36
N ALA A 141 -0.74 5.20 19.24
CA ALA A 141 -0.30 4.50 18.05
C ALA A 141 1.00 5.11 17.50
N TYR A 142 1.88 4.25 16.99
CA TYR A 142 3.24 4.65 16.60
C TYR A 142 3.77 3.78 15.45
N ILE A 143 4.84 4.31 14.84
CA ILE A 143 5.70 3.55 13.92
C ILE A 143 7.15 3.61 14.40
N TRP A 144 7.94 2.64 13.98
CA TRP A 144 9.39 2.68 14.06
C TRP A 144 9.94 2.98 12.67
N LEU A 145 10.83 3.98 12.55
CA LEU A 145 11.30 4.45 11.25
C LEU A 145 12.72 4.99 11.31
N GLY A 146 13.58 4.50 10.41
CA GLY A 146 14.95 4.98 10.22
C GLY A 146 15.88 4.80 11.39
N PHE A 147 17.18 4.72 11.10
CA PHE A 147 18.20 4.60 12.12
C PHE A 147 18.47 5.93 12.84
N ARG A 148 18.67 5.83 14.15
CA ARG A 148 19.10 6.98 14.99
C ARG A 148 20.59 7.27 14.77
N PRO A 149 21.04 8.51 15.04
CA PRO A 149 22.45 8.87 15.01
C PRO A 149 23.32 7.93 15.85
N GLY A 150 24.46 7.52 15.29
CA GLY A 150 25.44 6.66 15.97
C GLY A 150 25.23 5.16 15.77
N VAL A 151 24.16 4.72 15.13
CA VAL A 151 23.96 3.31 14.76
C VAL A 151 24.95 2.95 13.66
N THR A 152 25.63 1.80 13.80
CA THR A 152 26.57 1.29 12.82
C THR A 152 26.06 -0.03 12.21
N PRO A 153 26.40 -0.35 10.95
CA PRO A 153 26.03 -1.63 10.34
C PRO A 153 26.48 -2.84 11.17
N GLN A 154 27.69 -2.81 11.71
CA GLN A 154 28.25 -3.89 12.53
C GLN A 154 27.50 -4.05 13.85
N GLY A 155 27.17 -2.93 14.52
CA GLY A 155 26.39 -2.96 15.77
C GLY A 155 24.98 -3.49 15.55
N PHE A 156 24.30 -3.03 14.49
CA PHE A 156 22.94 -3.51 14.19
C PHE A 156 22.93 -4.98 13.78
N ARG A 157 23.92 -5.43 12.99
CA ARG A 157 24.10 -6.84 12.65
C ARG A 157 24.25 -7.72 13.89
N ALA A 158 25.06 -7.32 14.88
CA ALA A 158 25.23 -8.07 16.11
C ALA A 158 23.91 -8.23 16.87
N LEU A 159 23.07 -7.19 16.91
CA LEU A 159 21.73 -7.28 17.50
C LEU A 159 20.81 -8.24 16.75
N ILE A 160 20.86 -8.23 15.40
CA ILE A 160 20.12 -9.18 14.55
C ILE A 160 20.57 -10.63 14.86
N GLU A 161 21.86 -10.88 14.90
CA GLU A 161 22.41 -12.22 15.15
C GLU A 161 22.06 -12.73 16.57
N ALA A 162 22.00 -11.83 17.53
CA ALA A 162 21.57 -12.11 18.90
C ALA A 162 20.03 -12.17 19.07
N GLN A 163 19.26 -11.72 18.07
CA GLN A 163 17.81 -11.49 18.17
C GLN A 163 17.41 -10.60 19.35
N ASP A 164 18.24 -9.59 19.64
CA ASP A 164 17.96 -8.58 20.65
C ASP A 164 16.96 -7.54 20.09
N SER A 165 15.68 -7.89 20.14
CA SER A 165 14.59 -7.01 19.67
C SER A 165 14.57 -5.65 20.37
N ALA A 166 14.85 -5.60 21.66
CA ALA A 166 14.88 -4.36 22.43
C ALA A 166 16.02 -3.46 21.94
N GLY A 167 17.23 -4.00 21.83
CA GLY A 167 18.38 -3.28 21.29
C GLY A 167 18.17 -2.83 19.84
N MET A 168 17.55 -3.64 19.00
CA MET A 168 17.21 -3.23 17.64
C MET A 168 16.23 -2.07 17.62
N LEU A 169 15.18 -2.08 18.45
CA LEU A 169 14.22 -0.98 18.55
C LEU A 169 14.85 0.32 19.08
N GLU A 170 15.82 0.24 20.00
CA GLU A 170 16.57 1.40 20.46
C GLU A 170 17.43 2.05 19.36
N CYS A 171 17.79 1.30 18.32
CA CYS A 171 18.46 1.85 17.15
C CYS A 171 17.54 2.69 16.25
N LEU A 172 16.21 2.65 16.43
CA LEU A 172 15.23 3.27 15.56
C LEU A 172 14.52 4.44 16.22
N HIS A 173 13.96 5.34 15.42
CA HIS A 173 13.07 6.40 15.93
C HIS A 173 11.66 5.83 16.12
N LYS A 174 11.14 5.93 17.34
CA LYS A 174 9.71 5.72 17.63
C LYS A 174 8.97 7.03 17.36
N ILE A 175 8.00 7.01 16.46
CA ILE A 175 7.22 8.16 16.00
C ILE A 175 5.76 7.90 16.29
N GLU A 176 5.15 8.73 17.13
CA GLU A 176 3.70 8.74 17.32
C GLU A 176 3.03 9.25 16.04
N ILE A 177 1.97 8.58 15.62
CA ILE A 177 1.27 8.86 14.36
C ILE A 177 -0.18 9.30 14.60
N GLN A 178 -0.72 10.05 13.64
CA GLN A 178 -2.09 10.55 13.68
C GLN A 178 -2.80 10.32 12.34
N PRO A 179 -4.13 10.16 12.34
CA PRO A 179 -4.93 10.09 11.12
C PRO A 179 -4.64 11.28 10.18
N GLY A 180 -4.57 11.01 8.90
CA GLY A 180 -4.28 12.01 7.87
C GLY A 180 -2.80 12.22 7.56
N GLN A 181 -1.88 11.68 8.38
CA GLN A 181 -0.45 11.71 8.09
C GLN A 181 -0.07 10.72 6.99
N VAL A 182 0.91 11.11 6.18
CA VAL A 182 1.44 10.30 5.08
C VAL A 182 2.95 10.16 5.25
N TYR A 183 3.43 8.94 5.25
CA TYR A 183 4.86 8.62 5.34
C TYR A 183 5.32 7.96 4.05
N PHE A 184 6.32 8.54 3.38
CA PHE A 184 7.02 7.89 2.28
C PHE A 184 8.24 7.13 2.82
N ILE A 185 8.35 5.87 2.48
CA ILE A 185 9.37 4.95 2.98
C ILE A 185 10.12 4.37 1.77
N PRO A 186 11.21 5.03 1.33
CA PRO A 186 12.04 4.49 0.26
C PRO A 186 12.60 3.11 0.61
N ALA A 187 12.81 2.31 -0.39
CA ALA A 187 13.55 1.06 -0.27
C ALA A 187 14.87 1.26 0.49
N GLY A 188 15.25 0.30 1.32
CA GLY A 188 16.41 0.38 2.22
C GLY A 188 16.12 1.00 3.58
N THR A 189 15.05 1.74 3.76
CA THR A 189 14.69 2.32 5.05
C THR A 189 14.26 1.22 6.03
N VAL A 190 14.91 1.17 7.21
CA VAL A 190 14.48 0.30 8.30
C VAL A 190 13.19 0.82 8.91
N HIS A 191 12.20 -0.05 9.11
CA HIS A 191 10.90 0.36 9.65
C HIS A 191 10.13 -0.78 10.31
N ALA A 192 9.11 -0.44 11.10
CA ALA A 192 8.07 -1.35 11.57
C ALA A 192 6.79 -0.55 11.86
N LEU A 193 5.66 -1.02 11.34
CA LEU A 193 4.35 -0.51 11.76
C LEU A 193 4.09 -0.94 13.19
N GLY A 194 3.65 -0.01 14.04
CA GLY A 194 3.22 -0.30 15.41
C GLY A 194 1.82 -0.88 15.47
N SER A 195 1.34 -1.09 16.69
CA SER A 195 -0.04 -1.51 16.94
C SER A 195 -1.03 -0.34 16.84
N ASP A 196 -2.31 -0.69 16.87
CA ASP A 196 -3.42 0.24 17.06
C ASP A 196 -3.60 1.32 15.98
N CYS A 197 -3.19 1.04 14.76
CA CYS A 197 -3.42 1.89 13.61
C CYS A 197 -3.89 1.10 12.38
N LEU A 198 -4.70 1.76 11.56
CA LEU A 198 -5.09 1.31 10.23
C LEU A 198 -4.40 2.23 9.21
N VAL A 199 -3.63 1.65 8.33
CA VAL A 199 -2.96 2.39 7.25
C VAL A 199 -3.35 1.85 5.88
N ALA A 200 -3.45 2.76 4.91
CA ALA A 200 -3.42 2.40 3.49
C ALA A 200 -1.95 2.45 3.04
N GLU A 201 -1.41 1.31 2.64
CA GLU A 201 -0.06 1.17 2.11
C GLU A 201 -0.12 1.05 0.60
N ILE A 202 0.53 1.98 -0.11
CA ILE A 202 0.84 1.81 -1.53
C ILE A 202 2.31 1.49 -1.69
N GLN A 203 2.64 0.49 -2.50
CA GLN A 203 4.01 0.01 -2.68
C GLN A 203 4.26 -0.44 -4.12
N GLU A 204 5.53 -0.64 -4.51
CA GLU A 204 5.84 -1.34 -5.76
C GLU A 204 5.24 -2.78 -5.75
N PRO A 205 4.91 -3.38 -6.92
CA PRO A 205 4.03 -4.55 -7.03
C PRO A 205 4.75 -5.86 -6.67
N VAL A 206 5.29 -5.95 -5.45
CA VAL A 206 6.02 -7.13 -4.96
C VAL A 206 5.70 -7.42 -3.50
N ASP A 207 5.58 -8.71 -3.15
CA ASP A 207 5.44 -9.15 -1.75
C ASP A 207 6.78 -9.67 -1.23
N LEU A 208 7.78 -8.77 -1.15
CA LEU A 208 9.13 -9.06 -0.70
C LEU A 208 9.47 -8.25 0.55
N THR A 209 9.83 -8.94 1.62
CA THR A 209 10.20 -8.32 2.90
C THR A 209 11.41 -9.00 3.53
N LEU A 210 12.43 -8.22 3.84
CA LEU A 210 13.60 -8.64 4.63
C LEU A 210 13.38 -8.25 6.08
N ARG A 211 13.44 -9.22 6.99
CA ARG A 211 13.12 -9.03 8.41
C ARG A 211 14.37 -9.17 9.27
N ALA A 212 14.60 -8.20 10.13
CA ALA A 212 15.69 -8.28 11.14
C ALA A 212 15.36 -9.25 12.27
N GLU A 213 14.08 -9.64 12.40
CA GLU A 213 13.58 -10.51 13.46
C GLU A 213 12.91 -11.76 12.89
N TYR A 214 13.10 -12.89 13.55
CA TYR A 214 12.27 -14.10 13.37
C TYR A 214 11.50 -14.49 14.64
N ILE A 215 11.78 -13.84 15.76
CA ILE A 215 11.01 -13.96 16.99
C ILE A 215 9.96 -12.85 17.01
N ARG A 216 8.70 -13.23 17.06
CA ARG A 216 7.58 -12.27 17.13
C ARG A 216 7.43 -11.68 18.52
N PRO A 217 6.71 -10.53 18.68
CA PRO A 217 6.44 -9.93 19.98
C PRO A 217 5.77 -10.87 20.99
N ASP A 218 4.97 -11.83 20.52
CA ASP A 218 4.31 -12.86 21.33
C ASP A 218 5.23 -14.04 21.73
N GLY A 219 6.50 -13.99 21.31
CA GLY A 219 7.51 -15.04 21.55
C GLY A 219 7.46 -16.21 20.56
N SER A 220 6.50 -16.28 19.67
CA SER A 220 6.46 -17.28 18.60
C SER A 220 7.58 -17.03 17.58
N GLN A 221 8.02 -18.09 16.89
CA GLN A 221 9.14 -18.00 15.96
C GLN A 221 8.72 -18.32 14.53
N LEU A 222 9.26 -17.56 13.60
CA LEU A 222 9.26 -17.86 12.18
C LEU A 222 10.48 -18.73 11.82
N PRO A 223 10.46 -19.47 10.72
CA PRO A 223 11.68 -20.05 10.17
C PRO A 223 12.74 -18.96 9.97
N LYS A 224 13.96 -19.17 10.45
CA LYS A 224 15.03 -18.18 10.38
C LYS A 224 15.33 -17.74 8.94
N GLU A 225 15.18 -18.66 8.00
CA GLU A 225 15.37 -18.40 6.56
C GLU A 225 14.36 -17.40 6.00
N SER A 226 13.19 -17.25 6.66
CA SER A 226 12.17 -16.26 6.26
C SER A 226 12.57 -14.81 6.52
N MET A 227 13.67 -14.57 7.25
CA MET A 227 14.22 -13.22 7.48
C MET A 227 14.76 -12.62 6.19
N TYR A 228 15.59 -13.36 5.46
CA TYR A 228 16.41 -12.86 4.38
C TYR A 228 16.33 -13.69 3.08
N GLY A 229 15.63 -14.83 3.09
CA GLY A 229 15.48 -15.69 1.91
C GLY A 229 16.81 -15.99 1.22
N ALA A 230 16.84 -15.87 -0.10
CA ALA A 230 18.02 -16.15 -0.91
C ALA A 230 19.20 -15.17 -0.71
N ALA A 231 18.94 -13.97 -0.17
CA ALA A 231 19.99 -12.97 0.05
C ALA A 231 20.96 -13.34 1.17
N GLY A 232 20.56 -14.19 2.10
CA GLY A 232 21.31 -14.42 3.32
C GLY A 232 21.44 -13.17 4.18
N ILE A 233 22.14 -13.28 5.32
CA ILE A 233 22.30 -12.14 6.23
C ILE A 233 23.12 -11.01 5.61
N ASP A 234 24.16 -11.32 4.82
CA ASP A 234 24.99 -10.30 4.18
C ASP A 234 24.22 -9.51 3.13
N GLY A 235 23.42 -10.19 2.30
CA GLY A 235 22.54 -9.53 1.33
C GLY A 235 21.42 -8.72 1.99
N MET A 236 20.86 -9.20 3.10
CA MET A 236 19.92 -8.42 3.89
C MET A 236 20.57 -7.14 4.45
N MET A 237 21.79 -7.24 5.02
CA MET A 237 22.52 -6.08 5.53
C MET A 237 22.87 -5.08 4.43
N ASP A 238 23.18 -5.54 3.20
CA ASP A 238 23.36 -4.68 2.04
C ASP A 238 22.08 -3.91 1.65
N CYS A 239 20.90 -4.45 1.98
CA CYS A 239 19.63 -3.81 1.71
C CYS A 239 19.25 -2.69 2.69
N PHE A 240 19.89 -2.57 3.86
CA PHE A 240 19.63 -1.46 4.78
C PHE A 240 20.38 -0.18 4.37
N THR A 241 19.71 0.95 4.48
CA THR A 241 20.32 2.28 4.32
C THR A 241 20.64 2.86 5.71
N PHE A 242 21.94 3.00 6.01
CA PHE A 242 22.43 3.54 7.29
C PHE A 242 22.69 5.05 7.20
N ASP A 243 21.68 5.84 6.91
CA ASP A 243 21.77 7.31 6.85
C ASP A 243 21.75 7.99 8.23
N CYS A 244 21.31 7.29 9.27
CA CYS A 244 21.39 7.65 10.69
C CYS A 244 20.97 9.10 10.98
N LEU A 245 19.82 9.50 10.50
CA LEU A 245 19.31 10.87 10.58
C LEU A 245 18.91 11.27 12.00
N SER A 246 18.98 12.56 12.33
CA SER A 246 18.28 13.08 13.49
C SER A 246 16.75 12.94 13.29
N ARG A 247 15.98 12.90 14.40
CA ARG A 247 14.51 12.80 14.32
C ARG A 247 13.89 13.87 13.42
N GLU A 248 14.40 15.10 13.50
CA GLU A 248 13.91 16.22 12.72
C GLU A 248 14.23 16.05 11.22
N ALA A 249 15.44 15.64 10.88
CA ALA A 249 15.82 15.36 9.49
C ALA A 249 15.04 14.17 8.91
N LEU A 250 14.81 13.14 9.73
CA LEU A 250 13.99 11.98 9.35
C LEU A 250 12.56 12.42 9.02
N LEU A 251 11.91 13.20 9.88
CA LEU A 251 10.55 13.66 9.63
C LEU A 251 10.45 14.55 8.38
N ARG A 252 11.42 15.44 8.15
CA ARG A 252 11.47 16.23 6.90
C ARG A 252 11.57 15.36 5.65
N ARG A 253 12.24 14.23 5.72
CA ARG A 253 12.44 13.31 4.60
C ARG A 253 11.23 12.41 4.33
N HIS A 254 10.63 11.89 5.39
CA HIS A 254 9.64 10.81 5.29
C HIS A 254 8.20 11.26 5.49
N LEU A 255 7.93 12.28 6.32
CA LEU A 255 6.58 12.80 6.52
C LEU A 255 6.22 13.72 5.36
N SER A 256 5.35 13.23 4.48
CA SER A 256 4.83 14.01 3.35
C SER A 256 3.80 15.03 3.83
N ALA A 257 3.95 16.27 3.38
CA ALA A 257 2.89 17.27 3.52
C ALA A 257 1.93 17.10 2.33
N PRO A 258 0.66 16.73 2.54
CA PRO A 258 -0.33 16.67 1.47
C PRO A 258 -0.47 18.03 0.78
N LEU A 259 -0.48 18.03 -0.55
CA LEU A 259 -0.57 19.24 -1.35
C LEU A 259 -1.99 19.41 -1.88
N PRO A 260 -2.69 20.50 -1.51
CA PRO A 260 -3.96 20.82 -2.13
C PRO A 260 -3.71 21.21 -3.59
N GLU A 261 -4.60 20.78 -4.48
CA GLU A 261 -4.61 21.22 -5.87
C GLU A 261 -5.49 22.48 -6.00
N ALA A 262 -4.88 23.61 -6.37
CA ALA A 262 -5.59 24.90 -6.39
C ALA A 262 -6.78 24.91 -7.36
N SER A 263 -6.69 24.19 -8.48
CA SER A 263 -7.76 24.04 -9.48
C SER A 263 -8.82 23.01 -9.10
N GLU A 264 -8.50 22.12 -8.14
CA GLU A 264 -9.34 21.03 -7.68
C GLU A 264 -9.35 20.97 -6.14
N PRO A 265 -10.04 21.89 -5.45
CA PRO A 265 -9.96 22.04 -3.99
C PRO A 265 -10.48 20.81 -3.23
N TRP A 266 -11.17 19.90 -3.90
CA TRP A 266 -11.61 18.62 -3.43
C TRP A 266 -10.54 17.50 -3.54
N ARG A 267 -9.34 17.79 -4.14
CA ARG A 267 -8.23 16.86 -4.31
C ARG A 267 -7.01 17.25 -3.50
N LYS A 268 -6.40 16.30 -2.83
CA LYS A 268 -5.10 16.43 -2.17
C LYS A 268 -4.15 15.36 -2.69
N LYS A 269 -3.00 15.77 -3.20
CA LYS A 269 -1.92 14.86 -3.57
C LYS A 269 -1.21 14.40 -2.30
N LEU A 270 -1.31 13.13 -1.97
CA LEU A 270 -0.68 12.50 -0.82
C LEU A 270 0.74 12.04 -1.16
N ILE A 271 0.90 11.33 -2.28
CA ILE A 271 2.16 10.90 -2.88
C ILE A 271 2.15 11.27 -4.36
N SER A 272 3.24 11.83 -4.82
CA SER A 272 3.40 12.30 -6.20
C SER A 272 4.84 12.07 -6.70
N ALA A 273 5.15 12.51 -7.91
CA ALA A 273 6.51 12.46 -8.47
C ALA A 273 7.58 13.20 -7.64
N ARG A 274 7.18 13.98 -6.60
CA ARG A 274 8.13 14.56 -5.64
C ARG A 274 8.77 13.53 -4.74
N GLN A 275 8.04 12.46 -4.40
CA GLN A 275 8.51 11.38 -3.54
C GLN A 275 9.07 10.23 -4.36
N THR A 276 8.34 9.78 -5.37
CA THR A 276 8.74 8.63 -6.20
C THR A 276 8.14 8.73 -7.60
N GLY A 277 8.85 8.19 -8.59
CA GLY A 277 8.34 7.99 -9.95
C GLY A 277 7.64 6.64 -10.16
N ARG A 278 7.34 5.90 -9.07
CA ARG A 278 6.77 4.54 -9.17
C ARG A 278 5.25 4.54 -9.17
N PHE A 279 4.65 5.29 -8.27
CA PHE A 279 3.19 5.39 -8.07
C PHE A 279 2.80 6.77 -7.58
N TRP A 280 1.50 7.06 -7.64
CA TRP A 280 0.91 8.22 -6.99
C TRP A 280 -0.33 7.81 -6.19
N MET A 281 -0.69 8.65 -5.21
CA MET A 281 -1.85 8.45 -4.34
C MET A 281 -2.46 9.81 -4.00
N ASP A 282 -3.75 9.97 -4.29
CA ASP A 282 -4.52 11.19 -4.01
C ASP A 282 -5.73 10.89 -3.13
N GLU A 283 -6.11 11.85 -2.29
CA GLU A 283 -7.38 11.88 -1.57
C GLU A 283 -8.35 12.82 -2.27
N LEU A 284 -9.56 12.33 -2.55
CA LEU A 284 -10.67 13.12 -3.05
C LEU A 284 -11.70 13.27 -1.92
N THR A 285 -12.04 14.52 -1.55
CA THR A 285 -13.00 14.80 -0.49
C THR A 285 -14.13 15.67 -1.03
N LEU A 286 -15.34 15.10 -1.07
CA LEU A 286 -16.55 15.79 -1.49
C LEU A 286 -17.48 15.99 -0.29
N GLY A 287 -18.19 17.12 -0.26
CA GLY A 287 -19.11 17.51 0.81
C GLY A 287 -20.00 18.65 0.40
N PRO A 288 -20.57 19.39 1.35
CA PRO A 288 -21.55 20.46 1.04
C PRO A 288 -21.07 21.51 0.06
N GLU A 289 -19.77 21.85 0.07
CA GLU A 289 -19.16 22.86 -0.81
C GLU A 289 -18.84 22.31 -2.18
N HIS A 290 -18.51 21.03 -2.29
CA HIS A 290 -18.13 20.34 -3.51
C HIS A 290 -18.84 19.00 -3.59
N ARG A 291 -20.08 18.98 -4.08
CA ARG A 291 -20.91 17.76 -4.18
C ARG A 291 -20.63 16.93 -5.43
N LEU A 292 -19.89 17.50 -6.38
CA LEU A 292 -19.57 16.89 -7.66
C LEU A 292 -18.12 17.20 -8.00
N ALA A 293 -17.36 16.19 -8.38
CA ALA A 293 -16.01 16.32 -8.90
C ALA A 293 -15.87 15.54 -10.20
N GLU A 294 -15.26 16.14 -11.21
CA GLU A 294 -14.89 15.44 -12.44
C GLU A 294 -13.45 15.01 -12.37
N VAL A 295 -13.20 13.72 -12.57
CA VAL A 295 -11.90 13.08 -12.44
C VAL A 295 -11.44 12.58 -13.82
N SER A 296 -10.30 13.08 -14.28
CA SER A 296 -9.65 12.58 -15.49
C SER A 296 -9.00 11.21 -15.23
N ASN A 297 -9.09 10.32 -16.20
CA ASN A 297 -8.49 9.00 -16.15
C ASN A 297 -7.69 8.72 -17.44
N PRO A 298 -6.48 9.25 -17.54
CA PRO A 298 -5.66 9.13 -18.76
C PRO A 298 -5.14 7.71 -19.01
N SER A 299 -5.08 6.88 -17.98
CA SER A 299 -4.67 5.47 -18.06
C SER A 299 -5.69 4.60 -17.36
N PHE A 300 -5.45 4.23 -16.12
CA PHE A 300 -6.38 3.53 -15.23
C PHE A 300 -6.23 4.07 -13.82
N GLN A 301 -7.21 3.80 -12.96
CA GLN A 301 -7.13 4.15 -11.54
C GLN A 301 -7.70 3.02 -10.67
N VAL A 302 -7.15 2.88 -9.48
CA VAL A 302 -7.72 2.08 -8.39
C VAL A 302 -8.34 3.04 -7.39
N LEU A 303 -9.60 2.78 -7.01
CA LEU A 303 -10.33 3.58 -6.04
C LEU A 303 -10.65 2.74 -4.79
N LEU A 304 -10.53 3.36 -3.62
CA LEU A 304 -11.02 2.85 -2.35
C LEU A 304 -11.87 3.92 -1.68
N VAL A 305 -13.10 3.60 -1.31
CA VAL A 305 -13.97 4.54 -0.58
C VAL A 305 -13.56 4.54 0.88
N LEU A 306 -13.04 5.69 1.36
CA LEU A 306 -12.57 5.86 2.72
C LEU A 306 -13.69 6.19 3.70
N GLU A 307 -14.62 7.06 3.30
CA GLU A 307 -15.72 7.53 4.15
C GLU A 307 -16.95 7.88 3.32
N GLY A 308 -18.12 7.71 3.89
CA GLY A 308 -19.38 8.18 3.34
C GLY A 308 -19.94 7.34 2.20
N ALA A 309 -20.79 7.97 1.40
CA ALA A 309 -21.48 7.33 0.28
C ALA A 309 -21.73 8.32 -0.87
N GLY A 310 -21.90 7.78 -2.06
CA GLY A 310 -22.16 8.58 -3.25
C GLY A 310 -22.31 7.72 -4.50
N GLU A 311 -21.96 8.31 -5.65
CA GLU A 311 -22.04 7.65 -6.94
C GLU A 311 -20.80 7.96 -7.79
N LEU A 312 -20.36 6.97 -8.54
CA LEU A 312 -19.46 7.16 -9.69
C LEU A 312 -20.29 7.17 -10.96
N ARG A 313 -20.15 8.22 -11.78
CA ARG A 313 -20.90 8.40 -13.02
C ARG A 313 -19.92 8.54 -14.19
N TRP A 314 -20.12 7.79 -15.26
CA TRP A 314 -19.34 7.88 -16.49
C TRP A 314 -20.26 7.74 -17.71
N VAL A 315 -19.75 7.91 -18.92
CA VAL A 315 -20.57 7.85 -20.15
C VAL A 315 -21.36 6.54 -20.29
N GLY A 316 -20.82 5.43 -19.78
CA GLY A 316 -21.44 4.11 -19.87
C GLY A 316 -22.33 3.71 -18.70
N GLY A 317 -22.46 4.53 -17.63
CA GLY A 317 -23.25 4.15 -16.48
C GLY A 317 -23.09 4.96 -15.21
N THR A 318 -23.76 4.47 -14.18
CA THR A 318 -23.68 4.99 -12.82
C THR A 318 -23.59 3.83 -11.84
N LEU A 319 -22.77 3.98 -10.80
CA LEU A 319 -22.53 2.97 -9.79
C LEU A 319 -22.58 3.60 -8.40
N PRO A 320 -23.46 3.16 -7.48
CA PRO A 320 -23.44 3.61 -6.10
C PRO A 320 -22.18 3.12 -5.39
N VAL A 321 -21.65 3.96 -4.51
CA VAL A 321 -20.43 3.66 -3.74
C VAL A 321 -20.62 4.00 -2.28
N ARG A 322 -20.00 3.23 -1.40
CA ARG A 322 -20.01 3.44 0.05
C ARG A 322 -18.66 3.02 0.66
N GLN A 323 -18.42 3.49 1.86
CA GLN A 323 -17.22 3.16 2.63
C GLN A 323 -16.84 1.67 2.57
N GLY A 324 -15.57 1.40 2.41
CA GLY A 324 -14.98 0.06 2.33
C GLY A 324 -15.03 -0.59 0.95
N GLU A 325 -15.75 -0.01 -0.01
CA GLU A 325 -15.82 -0.56 -1.37
C GLU A 325 -14.64 -0.13 -2.21
N GLU A 326 -14.18 -1.04 -3.06
CA GLU A 326 -13.04 -0.87 -3.97
C GLU A 326 -13.46 -1.01 -5.44
N PHE A 327 -12.83 -0.22 -6.31
CA PHE A 327 -13.15 -0.17 -7.72
C PHE A 327 -11.89 -0.09 -8.58
N PHE A 328 -11.98 -0.71 -9.75
CA PHE A 328 -11.03 -0.53 -10.83
C PHE A 328 -11.66 0.31 -11.93
N VAL A 329 -11.03 1.43 -12.28
CA VAL A 329 -11.42 2.32 -13.38
C VAL A 329 -10.48 2.04 -14.54
N PRO A 330 -10.93 1.34 -15.60
CA PRO A 330 -10.07 1.01 -16.73
C PRO A 330 -9.83 2.21 -17.66
N HIS A 331 -8.82 2.11 -18.51
CA HIS A 331 -8.47 3.12 -19.50
C HIS A 331 -9.62 3.51 -20.43
N GLY A 332 -10.48 2.54 -20.77
CA GLY A 332 -11.66 2.81 -21.63
C GLY A 332 -12.73 3.72 -21.00
N VAL A 333 -12.55 4.12 -19.74
CA VAL A 333 -13.32 5.16 -19.05
C VAL A 333 -12.43 6.41 -18.91
N PRO A 334 -12.37 7.32 -19.91
CA PRO A 334 -11.39 8.41 -19.93
C PRO A 334 -11.63 9.50 -18.88
N SER A 335 -12.86 9.60 -18.37
CA SER A 335 -13.21 10.44 -17.22
C SER A 335 -14.45 9.90 -16.52
N PHE A 336 -14.60 10.26 -15.24
CA PHE A 336 -15.78 9.94 -14.44
C PHE A 336 -16.07 11.06 -13.45
N ARG A 337 -17.28 11.08 -12.93
CA ARG A 337 -17.71 12.04 -11.92
C ARG A 337 -17.99 11.31 -10.61
N CYS A 338 -17.45 11.86 -9.53
CA CYS A 338 -17.83 11.49 -8.17
C CYS A 338 -18.94 12.45 -7.71
N ALA A 339 -20.04 11.94 -7.21
CA ALA A 339 -21.14 12.76 -6.69
C ALA A 339 -21.60 12.27 -5.33
N THR A 340 -22.01 13.19 -4.45
CA THR A 340 -22.55 12.87 -3.12
C THR A 340 -23.54 13.91 -2.62
N GLU A 341 -24.50 13.48 -1.81
CA GLU A 341 -25.40 14.34 -1.05
C GLU A 341 -24.98 14.51 0.42
N THR A 342 -24.28 13.53 0.97
CA THR A 342 -23.98 13.46 2.41
C THR A 342 -22.51 13.61 2.77
N GLY A 343 -21.63 13.42 1.80
CA GLY A 343 -20.17 13.39 1.95
C GLY A 343 -19.59 12.10 1.40
N LEU A 344 -18.44 12.21 0.75
CA LEU A 344 -17.71 11.10 0.15
C LEU A 344 -16.22 11.40 0.19
N LYS A 345 -15.43 10.47 0.72
CA LYS A 345 -13.98 10.52 0.67
C LYS A 345 -13.45 9.28 -0.05
N LEU A 346 -12.61 9.48 -1.03
CA LEU A 346 -12.01 8.44 -1.86
C LEU A 346 -10.49 8.52 -1.78
N LEU A 347 -9.84 7.38 -1.76
CA LEU A 347 -8.44 7.23 -2.14
C LEU A 347 -8.40 6.81 -3.60
N THR A 348 -7.55 7.46 -4.39
CA THR A 348 -7.31 7.10 -5.78
C THR A 348 -5.82 6.93 -6.01
N CYS A 349 -5.45 5.86 -6.72
CA CYS A 349 -4.07 5.46 -6.94
C CYS A 349 -3.83 5.09 -8.40
N GLY A 350 -2.59 5.30 -8.85
CA GLY A 350 -2.14 4.93 -10.19
C GLY A 350 -0.63 5.06 -10.32
N VAL A 351 -0.15 4.95 -11.55
CA VAL A 351 1.26 5.17 -11.89
C VAL A 351 1.42 6.50 -12.63
N PRO A 352 2.57 7.18 -12.48
CA PRO A 352 2.85 8.37 -13.28
C PRO A 352 2.83 8.02 -14.77
N GLU A 353 2.22 8.90 -15.57
CA GLU A 353 2.37 8.83 -17.02
C GLU A 353 3.87 8.91 -17.33
N GLY A 354 4.41 7.88 -17.99
CA GLY A 354 5.78 7.94 -18.46
C GLY A 354 5.92 9.04 -19.51
N GLU A 355 7.03 9.76 -19.52
CA GLU A 355 7.44 10.50 -20.71
C GLU A 355 7.44 9.52 -21.89
N ALA A 356 6.73 9.89 -22.94
CA ALA A 356 6.52 9.10 -24.14
C ALA A 356 7.82 8.81 -24.90
#